data_787e7b6538e36ed6a248a04c72cdd99c
#
_entry.id   787e7b6538e36ed6a248a04c72cdd99c
#
_cell.length_a   1.000
_cell.length_b   1.000
_cell.length_c   1.000
_cell.angle_alpha   90.00
_cell.angle_beta   90.00
_cell.angle_gamma   90.00
#
_symmetry.space_group_name_H-M   'P 1'
#
loop_
_entity.id
_entity.type
_entity.pdbx_description
1 polymer ?
#
loop_
_entity_poly.entity_id
_entity_poly.type
_entity_poly.pdbx_seq_one_letter_code
_entity_poly.pdbx_strand_id
1 'polypeptide(L)'
;MTHPLFIDINASHADDNAFPTSIAWSLPDGTIKSVIISPDSDWDPWDNASPDVDIQHLLDQGVSGPDVIREMNEDLDGQTVFVDGLDEDELLLELLFETYDNTFGFELATISKLNSQYTFEELLLIRSQIADEYQFNLDLAEENIQALLHLSERL
;
A
#
# COMPACT_ATOMS: atom_id res chain seq x y z
N MET A 1 -7.08 -15.63 16.29
CA MET A 1 -6.51 -14.31 16.54
C MET A 1 -6.46 -13.49 15.27
N THR A 2 -6.93 -12.25 15.31
CA THR A 2 -6.92 -11.39 14.13
C THR A 2 -5.69 -10.50 14.14
N HIS A 3 -5.11 -10.30 12.95
CA HIS A 3 -4.00 -9.38 12.76
C HIS A 3 -4.53 -8.00 12.38
N PRO A 4 -3.80 -6.92 12.73
CA PRO A 4 -4.09 -5.61 12.16
C PRO A 4 -4.02 -5.66 10.64
N LEU A 5 -4.81 -4.83 9.97
CA LEU A 5 -4.82 -4.75 8.51
C LEU A 5 -3.85 -3.66 8.07
N PHE A 6 -3.01 -3.97 7.11
CA PHE A 6 -2.02 -3.04 6.56
C PHE A 6 -2.23 -2.88 5.06
N ILE A 7 -1.87 -1.72 4.56
CA ILE A 7 -1.86 -1.43 3.12
C ILE A 7 -0.56 -0.71 2.78
N ASP A 8 -0.01 -0.99 1.61
CA ASP A 8 1.14 -0.28 1.07
C ASP A 8 0.99 -0.12 -0.43
N ILE A 9 1.35 1.04 -0.95
CA ILE A 9 1.17 1.40 -2.34
C ILE A 9 2.50 1.93 -2.88
N ASN A 10 2.91 1.42 -4.03
CA ASN A 10 4.09 1.93 -4.71
C ASN A 10 3.67 2.96 -5.75
N ALA A 11 4.43 4.06 -5.81
CA ALA A 11 4.19 5.14 -6.74
C ALA A 11 5.08 5.01 -7.99
N SER A 12 4.63 5.60 -9.09
CA SER A 12 5.39 5.61 -10.34
C SER A 12 6.68 6.43 -10.25
N HIS A 13 6.68 7.46 -9.43
CA HIS A 13 7.86 8.28 -9.10
C HIS A 13 7.55 9.12 -7.85
N ALA A 14 8.48 10.03 -7.48
CA ALA A 14 8.34 10.81 -6.24
C ALA A 14 7.67 12.16 -6.41
N ASP A 15 7.29 12.55 -7.64
CA ASP A 15 6.71 13.85 -7.93
C ASP A 15 5.18 13.87 -7.75
N ASP A 16 4.60 15.07 -7.80
CA ASP A 16 3.16 15.28 -7.59
C ASP A 16 2.27 14.57 -8.63
N ASN A 17 2.82 14.26 -9.79
CA ASN A 17 2.09 13.55 -10.86
C ASN A 17 2.16 12.04 -10.75
N ALA A 18 2.64 11.52 -9.63
CA ALA A 18 2.76 10.08 -9.41
C ALA A 18 1.39 9.39 -9.46
N PHE A 19 1.38 8.16 -9.93
CA PHE A 19 0.21 7.30 -9.90
C PHE A 19 0.59 5.96 -9.27
N PRO A 20 -0.39 5.20 -8.74
CA PRO A 20 -0.09 3.92 -8.11
C PRO A 20 0.27 2.85 -9.15
N THR A 21 1.38 2.15 -8.93
CA THR A 21 1.85 1.08 -9.83
C THR A 21 1.58 -0.30 -9.27
N SER A 22 1.61 -0.43 -7.95
CA SER A 22 1.29 -1.68 -7.27
C SER A 22 0.71 -1.39 -5.90
N ILE A 23 -0.05 -2.33 -5.39
CA ILE A 23 -0.67 -2.20 -4.08
C ILE A 23 -0.70 -3.57 -3.42
N ALA A 24 -0.49 -3.59 -2.11
CA ALA A 24 -0.64 -4.79 -1.30
C ALA A 24 -1.47 -4.46 -0.07
N TRP A 25 -2.25 -5.41 0.40
CA TRP A 25 -3.00 -5.28 1.65
C TRP A 25 -3.08 -6.63 2.35
N SER A 26 -3.22 -6.60 3.67
CA SER A 26 -3.31 -7.82 4.46
C SER A 26 -4.73 -8.06 4.96
N LEU A 27 -5.03 -9.31 5.23
CA LEU A 27 -6.33 -9.77 5.72
C LEU A 27 -6.22 -10.12 7.21
N PRO A 28 -7.37 -10.27 7.92
CA PRO A 28 -7.34 -10.57 9.35
C PRO A 28 -6.58 -11.84 9.73
N ASP A 29 -6.49 -12.81 8.82
CA ASP A 29 -5.74 -14.05 9.05
C ASP A 29 -4.23 -13.92 8.77
N GLY A 30 -3.76 -12.72 8.38
CA GLY A 30 -2.37 -12.45 8.06
C GLY A 30 -2.00 -12.73 6.60
N THR A 31 -2.94 -13.19 5.78
CA THR A 31 -2.70 -13.36 4.34
C THR A 31 -2.50 -12.01 3.67
N ILE A 32 -1.58 -11.95 2.73
CA ILE A 32 -1.28 -10.72 1.99
C ILE A 32 -1.68 -10.89 0.53
N LYS A 33 -2.43 -9.92 0.00
CA LYS A 33 -2.73 -9.81 -1.42
C LYS A 33 -1.84 -8.72 -2.02
N SER A 34 -1.32 -8.97 -3.21
CA SER A 34 -0.45 -8.02 -3.91
C SER A 34 -0.80 -8.04 -5.39
N VAL A 35 -0.99 -6.87 -5.97
CA VAL A 35 -1.31 -6.73 -7.38
C VAL A 35 -0.52 -5.58 -7.99
N ILE A 36 -0.19 -5.71 -9.27
CA ILE A 36 0.26 -4.58 -10.07
C ILE A 36 -0.98 -3.97 -10.74
N ILE A 37 -0.99 -2.65 -10.90
CA ILE A 37 -2.14 -1.90 -11.36
C ILE A 37 -1.92 -1.47 -12.81
N SER A 38 -2.87 -1.76 -13.68
CA SER A 38 -2.85 -1.23 -15.04
C SER A 38 -3.15 0.27 -14.97
N PRO A 39 -2.22 1.14 -15.41
CA PRO A 39 -2.43 2.58 -15.27
C PRO A 39 -3.52 3.09 -16.21
N ASP A 40 -4.28 4.07 -15.72
CA ASP A 40 -5.29 4.75 -16.52
C ASP A 40 -4.61 5.74 -17.46
N SER A 41 -5.16 5.92 -18.65
CA SER A 41 -4.61 6.86 -19.64
C SER A 41 -4.61 8.30 -19.17
N ASP A 42 -5.56 8.68 -18.30
CA ASP A 42 -5.64 10.03 -17.73
C ASP A 42 -4.48 10.35 -16.79
N TRP A 43 -3.73 9.35 -16.35
CA TRP A 43 -2.55 9.55 -15.52
C TRP A 43 -1.30 9.87 -16.33
N ASP A 44 -1.37 9.85 -17.65
CA ASP A 44 -0.24 10.06 -18.56
C ASP A 44 0.96 9.18 -18.18
N PRO A 45 0.78 7.83 -18.14
CA PRO A 45 1.76 6.95 -17.51
C PRO A 45 3.15 6.99 -18.15
N TRP A 46 3.23 7.23 -19.47
CA TRP A 46 4.53 7.30 -20.15
C TRP A 46 5.34 8.53 -19.77
N ASP A 47 4.66 9.61 -19.35
CA ASP A 47 5.30 10.87 -18.97
C ASP A 47 5.53 10.99 -17.47
N ASN A 48 4.77 10.25 -16.66
CA ASN A 48 4.72 10.43 -15.20
C ASN A 48 5.25 9.23 -14.43
N ALA A 49 6.26 8.55 -14.96
CA ALA A 49 6.90 7.43 -14.29
C ALA A 49 8.41 7.55 -14.35
N SER A 50 9.09 7.01 -13.33
CA SER A 50 10.55 6.95 -13.36
C SER A 50 11.00 5.97 -14.45
N PRO A 51 12.26 6.10 -14.96
CA PRO A 51 12.76 5.18 -15.98
C PRO A 51 12.80 3.71 -15.56
N ASP A 52 12.77 3.44 -14.26
CA ASP A 52 12.79 2.08 -13.72
C ASP A 52 11.44 1.37 -13.83
N VAL A 53 10.37 2.11 -14.09
CA VAL A 53 9.02 1.57 -14.16
C VAL A 53 8.74 1.09 -15.58
N ASP A 54 8.42 -0.18 -15.74
CA ASP A 54 8.06 -0.78 -17.02
C ASP A 54 6.56 -0.59 -17.27
N ILE A 55 6.21 0.51 -17.94
CA ILE A 55 4.81 0.87 -18.20
C ILE A 55 4.13 -0.18 -19.06
N GLN A 56 4.82 -0.70 -20.07
CA GLN A 56 4.22 -1.72 -20.94
C GLN A 56 3.84 -2.98 -20.16
N HIS A 57 4.68 -3.39 -19.20
CA HIS A 57 4.40 -4.52 -18.33
C HIS A 57 3.16 -4.26 -17.48
N LEU A 58 3.03 -3.04 -16.92
CA LEU A 58 1.85 -2.67 -16.13
C LEU A 58 0.58 -2.70 -16.99
N LEU A 59 0.65 -2.23 -18.24
CA LEU A 59 -0.49 -2.24 -19.14
C LEU A 59 -0.88 -3.66 -19.53
N ASP A 60 0.09 -4.53 -19.76
CA ASP A 60 -0.15 -5.90 -20.25
C ASP A 60 -0.55 -6.85 -19.12
N GLN A 61 0.04 -6.72 -17.93
CA GLN A 61 -0.12 -7.67 -16.83
C GLN A 61 -0.85 -7.10 -15.62
N GLY A 62 -1.08 -5.79 -15.58
CA GLY A 62 -1.71 -5.15 -14.44
C GLY A 62 -3.20 -5.46 -14.35
N VAL A 63 -3.71 -5.41 -13.12
CA VAL A 63 -5.14 -5.53 -12.83
C VAL A 63 -5.79 -4.16 -13.08
N SER A 64 -6.97 -4.15 -13.69
CA SER A 64 -7.69 -2.90 -13.93
C SER A 64 -8.02 -2.19 -12.62
N GLY A 65 -7.99 -0.84 -12.63
CA GLY A 65 -8.34 -0.05 -11.46
C GLY A 65 -9.67 -0.43 -10.83
N PRO A 66 -10.77 -0.52 -11.62
CA PRO A 66 -12.06 -0.94 -11.07
C PRO A 66 -12.04 -2.30 -10.38
N ASP A 67 -11.30 -3.26 -10.90
CA ASP A 67 -11.19 -4.59 -10.29
C ASP A 67 -10.42 -4.55 -8.98
N VAL A 68 -9.34 -3.77 -8.91
CA VAL A 68 -8.57 -3.56 -7.68
C VAL A 68 -9.47 -2.94 -6.60
N ILE A 69 -10.20 -1.89 -6.97
CA ILE A 69 -11.12 -1.18 -6.07
C ILE A 69 -12.17 -2.12 -5.51
N ARG A 70 -12.79 -2.92 -6.38
CA ARG A 70 -13.82 -3.88 -5.95
C ARG A 70 -13.25 -4.86 -4.94
N GLU A 71 -12.09 -5.44 -5.21
CA GLU A 71 -11.47 -6.42 -4.33
C GLU A 71 -11.09 -5.81 -2.98
N MET A 72 -10.51 -4.61 -2.99
CA MET A 72 -10.16 -3.91 -1.76
C MET A 72 -11.40 -3.60 -0.91
N ASN A 73 -12.47 -3.10 -1.54
CA ASN A 73 -13.70 -2.80 -0.82
C ASN A 73 -14.34 -4.07 -0.24
N GLU A 74 -14.30 -5.18 -0.96
CA GLU A 74 -14.80 -6.45 -0.43
C GLU A 74 -14.03 -6.91 0.79
N ASP A 75 -12.70 -6.74 0.78
CA ASP A 75 -11.84 -7.23 1.86
C ASP A 75 -11.77 -6.27 3.06
N LEU A 76 -11.86 -4.97 2.83
CA LEU A 76 -11.50 -3.95 3.82
C LEU A 76 -12.67 -3.09 4.30
N ASP A 77 -13.87 -3.24 3.72
CA ASP A 77 -15.02 -2.38 4.04
C ASP A 77 -15.32 -2.33 5.53
N GLY A 78 -15.49 -1.11 6.05
CA GLY A 78 -15.81 -0.89 7.45
C GLY A 78 -14.64 -1.09 8.41
N GLN A 79 -13.44 -1.38 7.92
CA GLN A 79 -12.26 -1.66 8.75
C GLN A 79 -11.36 -0.44 8.88
N THR A 80 -10.50 -0.45 9.89
CA THR A 80 -9.36 0.48 9.98
C THR A 80 -8.14 -0.22 9.41
N VAL A 81 -7.47 0.44 8.46
CA VAL A 81 -6.32 -0.10 7.76
C VAL A 81 -5.12 0.81 8.04
N PHE A 82 -4.01 0.22 8.41
CA PHE A 82 -2.83 0.98 8.83
C PHE A 82 -1.85 1.16 7.68
N VAL A 83 -1.26 2.35 7.61
CA VAL A 83 -0.22 2.72 6.65
C VAL A 83 1.01 3.20 7.40
N ASP A 84 2.19 3.04 6.80
CA ASP A 84 3.43 3.53 7.38
C ASP A 84 3.71 5.00 7.04
N GLY A 85 3.12 5.51 5.94
CA GLY A 85 3.25 6.91 5.54
C GLY A 85 1.91 7.43 5.05
N LEU A 86 1.11 8.02 5.94
CA LEU A 86 -0.28 8.36 5.66
C LEU A 86 -0.44 9.27 4.44
N ASP A 87 0.36 10.34 4.34
CA ASP A 87 0.12 11.40 3.34
C ASP A 87 0.25 10.87 1.91
N GLU A 88 1.34 10.17 1.62
CA GLU A 88 1.60 9.67 0.26
C GLU A 88 0.64 8.55 -0.13
N ASP A 89 0.44 7.59 0.76
CA ASP A 89 -0.44 6.45 0.50
C ASP A 89 -1.88 6.90 0.34
N GLU A 90 -2.32 7.86 1.15
CA GLU A 90 -3.67 8.41 1.06
C GLU A 90 -3.89 9.11 -0.28
N LEU A 91 -2.93 9.92 -0.74
CA LEU A 91 -3.04 10.60 -2.03
C LEU A 91 -3.12 9.60 -3.20
N LEU A 92 -2.33 8.55 -3.17
CA LEU A 92 -2.36 7.53 -4.21
C LEU A 92 -3.67 6.74 -4.20
N LEU A 93 -4.20 6.42 -3.01
CA LEU A 93 -5.51 5.77 -2.88
C LEU A 93 -6.62 6.67 -3.39
N GLU A 94 -6.61 7.95 -3.03
CA GLU A 94 -7.59 8.91 -3.50
C GLU A 94 -7.56 9.02 -5.02
N LEU A 95 -6.37 9.11 -5.62
CA LEU A 95 -6.24 9.15 -7.07
C LEU A 95 -6.86 7.90 -7.72
N LEU A 96 -6.54 6.73 -7.20
CA LEU A 96 -7.06 5.47 -7.73
C LEU A 96 -8.58 5.44 -7.68
N PHE A 97 -9.16 5.73 -6.52
CA PHE A 97 -10.61 5.64 -6.33
C PHE A 97 -11.36 6.72 -7.08
N GLU A 98 -10.87 7.98 -7.05
CA GLU A 98 -11.51 9.11 -7.73
C GLU A 98 -11.49 8.95 -9.25
N THR A 99 -10.43 8.36 -9.81
CA THR A 99 -10.33 8.12 -11.24
C THR A 99 -11.52 7.32 -11.78
N TYR A 100 -12.07 6.44 -10.95
CA TYR A 100 -13.19 5.55 -11.32
C TYR A 100 -14.48 5.90 -10.58
N ASP A 101 -14.62 7.15 -10.13
CA ASP A 101 -15.82 7.67 -9.44
C ASP A 101 -16.22 6.78 -8.24
N ASN A 102 -15.24 6.41 -7.44
CA ASN A 102 -15.45 5.53 -6.29
C ASN A 102 -14.87 6.12 -5.02
N THR A 103 -15.33 5.65 -3.87
CA THR A 103 -14.77 6.01 -2.57
C THR A 103 -14.41 4.72 -1.83
N PHE A 104 -13.35 4.78 -1.03
CA PHE A 104 -13.00 3.61 -0.23
C PHE A 104 -13.84 3.59 1.06
N GLY A 105 -14.36 2.41 1.38
CA GLY A 105 -15.25 2.19 2.52
C GLY A 105 -14.52 1.81 3.81
N PHE A 106 -13.25 2.12 3.92
CA PHE A 106 -12.42 1.83 5.09
C PHE A 106 -11.70 3.09 5.55
N GLU A 107 -11.23 3.09 6.80
CA GLU A 107 -10.47 4.21 7.36
C GLU A 107 -8.98 3.92 7.30
N LEU A 108 -8.18 4.96 6.99
CA LEU A 108 -6.73 4.89 7.05
C LEU A 108 -6.23 5.45 8.38
N ALA A 109 -5.25 4.79 8.98
CA ALA A 109 -4.58 5.27 10.18
C ALA A 109 -3.07 4.99 10.07
N THR A 110 -2.26 5.80 10.72
CA THR A 110 -0.82 5.54 10.76
C THR A 110 -0.51 4.42 11.74
N ILE A 111 0.62 3.76 11.53
CA ILE A 111 1.07 2.68 12.43
C ILE A 111 1.28 3.16 13.88
N SER A 112 1.46 4.47 14.10
CA SER A 112 1.55 5.03 15.44
C SER A 112 0.31 4.77 16.31
N LYS A 113 -0.82 4.48 15.67
CA LYS A 113 -2.07 4.13 16.36
C LYS A 113 -2.11 2.67 16.84
N LEU A 114 -1.15 1.84 16.43
CA LEU A 114 -1.08 0.44 16.86
C LEU A 114 -0.74 0.32 18.35
N ASN A 115 0.15 1.17 18.82
CA ASN A 115 0.58 1.16 20.22
C ASN A 115 1.08 2.56 20.60
N SER A 116 0.35 3.22 21.49
CA SER A 116 0.63 4.60 21.89
C SER A 116 1.90 4.76 22.75
N GLN A 117 2.50 3.65 23.17
CA GLN A 117 3.76 3.69 23.95
C GLN A 117 4.99 3.94 23.08
N TYR A 118 4.83 3.86 21.74
CA TYR A 118 5.92 4.06 20.79
C TYR A 118 5.64 5.28 19.91
N THR A 119 6.69 6.03 19.60
CA THR A 119 6.60 7.09 18.59
C THR A 119 6.61 6.47 17.20
N PHE A 120 6.21 7.25 16.19
CA PHE A 120 6.27 6.81 14.79
C PHE A 120 7.70 6.42 14.40
N GLU A 121 8.68 7.25 14.80
CA GLU A 121 10.09 7.01 14.50
C GLU A 121 10.61 5.73 15.15
N GLU A 122 10.18 5.46 16.38
CA GLU A 122 10.54 4.22 17.08
C GLU A 122 10.00 3.00 16.36
N LEU A 123 8.76 3.08 15.89
CA LEU A 123 8.14 1.98 15.13
C LEU A 123 8.85 1.75 13.80
N LEU A 124 9.22 2.82 13.09
CA LEU A 124 10.00 2.69 11.85
C LEU A 124 11.37 2.06 12.09
N LEU A 125 12.00 2.40 13.22
CA LEU A 125 13.29 1.79 13.58
C LEU A 125 13.15 0.29 13.83
N ILE A 126 12.13 -0.11 14.59
CA ILE A 126 11.85 -1.53 14.86
C ILE A 126 11.56 -2.27 13.55
N ARG A 127 10.76 -1.66 12.65
CA ARG A 127 10.49 -2.24 11.32
C ARG A 127 11.78 -2.44 10.53
N SER A 128 12.70 -1.47 10.56
CA SER A 128 13.97 -1.58 9.88
C SER A 128 14.83 -2.73 10.43
N GLN A 129 14.81 -2.92 11.75
CA GLN A 129 15.51 -4.04 12.38
C GLN A 129 14.92 -5.38 11.96
N ILE A 130 13.60 -5.46 11.87
CA ILE A 130 12.89 -6.65 11.38
C ILE A 130 13.27 -6.93 9.92
N ALA A 131 13.27 -5.90 9.08
CA ALA A 131 13.64 -6.04 7.68
C ALA A 131 15.05 -6.58 7.51
N ASP A 132 16.01 -6.11 8.32
CA ASP A 132 17.38 -6.60 8.31
C ASP A 132 17.45 -8.06 8.75
N GLU A 133 16.71 -8.42 9.80
CA GLU A 133 16.70 -9.76 10.36
C GLU A 133 16.16 -10.80 9.38
N TYR A 134 15.05 -10.47 8.69
CA TYR A 134 14.40 -11.38 7.75
C TYR A 134 14.77 -11.11 6.30
N GLN A 135 15.60 -10.10 6.05
CA GLN A 135 16.03 -9.68 4.72
C GLN A 135 14.86 -9.27 3.81
N PHE A 136 13.91 -8.55 4.37
CA PHE A 136 12.82 -7.97 3.60
C PHE A 136 13.28 -6.72 2.85
N ASN A 137 12.83 -6.57 1.62
CA ASN A 137 12.99 -5.34 0.85
C ASN A 137 11.77 -4.45 1.09
N LEU A 138 11.93 -3.39 1.88
CA LEU A 138 10.83 -2.50 2.24
C LEU A 138 10.29 -1.67 1.07
N ASP A 139 11.01 -1.62 -0.05
CA ASP A 139 10.54 -0.97 -1.27
C ASP A 139 9.48 -1.80 -2.01
N LEU A 140 9.36 -3.08 -1.68
CA LEU A 140 8.32 -3.95 -2.21
C LEU A 140 7.12 -3.95 -1.26
N ALA A 141 5.95 -3.59 -1.79
CA ALA A 141 4.74 -3.43 -0.95
C ALA A 141 4.45 -4.68 -0.12
N GLU A 142 4.51 -5.86 -0.74
CA GLU A 142 4.24 -7.11 -0.03
C GLU A 142 5.22 -7.36 1.11
N GLU A 143 6.51 -7.14 0.88
CA GLU A 143 7.53 -7.38 1.91
C GLU A 143 7.48 -6.34 3.01
N ASN A 144 7.13 -5.09 2.68
CA ASN A 144 6.90 -4.08 3.69
C ASN A 144 5.75 -4.48 4.62
N ILE A 145 4.65 -5.01 4.07
CA ILE A 145 3.54 -5.49 4.89
C ILE A 145 3.97 -6.68 5.74
N GLN A 146 4.78 -7.60 5.22
CA GLN A 146 5.34 -8.68 6.03
C GLN A 146 6.11 -8.13 7.24
N ALA A 147 6.93 -7.11 7.02
CA ALA A 147 7.67 -6.45 8.11
C ALA A 147 6.71 -5.80 9.12
N LEU A 148 5.65 -5.16 8.66
CA LEU A 148 4.65 -4.53 9.53
C LEU A 148 3.85 -5.55 10.34
N LEU A 149 3.55 -6.71 9.78
CA LEU A 149 2.91 -7.80 10.51
C LEU A 149 3.81 -8.31 11.64
N HIS A 150 5.09 -8.50 11.35
CA HIS A 150 6.07 -8.87 12.39
C HIS A 150 6.20 -7.78 13.45
N LEU A 151 6.18 -6.51 13.03
CA LEU A 151 6.19 -5.37 13.97
C LEU A 151 5.01 -5.46 14.94
N SER A 152 3.81 -5.69 14.43
CA SER A 152 2.60 -5.75 15.26
C SER A 152 2.68 -6.88 16.29
N GLU A 153 3.34 -7.98 15.97
CA GLU A 153 3.52 -9.10 16.89
C GLU A 153 4.49 -8.80 18.03
N ARG A 154 5.39 -7.84 17.85
CA ARG A 154 6.38 -7.44 18.86
C ARG A 154 5.90 -6.35 19.82
N LEU A 155 4.76 -5.76 19.57
CA LEU A 155 4.25 -4.63 20.38
C LEU A 155 3.43 -5.04 21.60
#